data_70f831b27576e44cbdd074c10f9db3c0
#
_entry.id   70f831b27576e44cbdd074c10f9db3c0
#
_cell.length_a   1.000
_cell.length_b   1.000
_cell.length_c   1.000
_cell.angle_alpha   90.00
_cell.angle_beta   90.00
_cell.angle_gamma   90.00
#
_symmetry.space_group_name_H-M   'P 1'
#
loop_
_entity.id
_entity.type
_entity.pdbx_description
1 polymer ?
#
loop_
_entity_poly.entity_id
_entity_poly.type
_entity_poly.pdbx_seq_one_letter_code
_entity_poly.pdbx_strand_id
1 'polypeptide(L)'
;MTPAGSTTVPLTHAGRDRPYLLHVPPATAHAELPLVLELHGRGIDAEVFDRLTGFRRLADAAGFAVALPSAVGEIWNDGRGLSQAPMDDVGYLGAVVDDAVARAPIDGRRIYVVGMSNGATMAGRLAWELPGRFAAIAQVAGTAAVAVVAGGPAGGPLPILEIHGSVDRFARYDGEPPRGPLTRSVLRRPGGRSVGVEEWAQLWLARNGVQGDPIVESIAPDTTVRRWSGASPASDVVFYRVEGAGHTWPGTTFPLPRLLFGPTCHTFSATEVSWAFLSAHAHPEG
;
A
#
# COMPACT_ATOMS: atom_id res chain seq x y z
N MET A 1 4.44 -14.63 -23.11
CA MET A 1 3.93 -13.28 -22.78
C MET A 1 2.48 -13.41 -22.34
N THR A 2 2.12 -12.82 -21.20
CA THR A 2 0.73 -12.80 -20.72
C THR A 2 -0.13 -11.97 -21.69
N PRO A 3 -1.30 -12.46 -22.11
CA PRO A 3 -2.19 -11.69 -22.98
C PRO A 3 -2.69 -10.44 -22.26
N ALA A 4 -3.10 -9.42 -23.05
CA ALA A 4 -3.74 -8.24 -22.48
C ALA A 4 -5.02 -8.61 -21.71
N GLY A 5 -5.30 -7.87 -20.62
CA GLY A 5 -6.40 -8.16 -19.71
C GLY A 5 -5.93 -8.83 -18.41
N SER A 6 -6.89 -9.39 -17.67
CA SER A 6 -6.60 -10.03 -16.37
C SER A 6 -6.48 -11.54 -16.53
N THR A 7 -5.42 -12.11 -15.98
CA THR A 7 -5.15 -13.56 -16.00
C THR A 7 -4.79 -14.04 -14.59
N THR A 8 -5.40 -15.12 -14.14
CA THR A 8 -4.96 -15.81 -12.91
C THR A 8 -3.69 -16.58 -13.21
N VAL A 9 -2.63 -16.24 -12.49
CA VAL A 9 -1.30 -16.84 -12.63
C VAL A 9 -1.09 -17.83 -11.49
N PRO A 10 -0.83 -19.11 -11.78
CA PRO A 10 -0.47 -20.07 -10.75
C PRO A 10 0.93 -19.75 -10.21
N LEU A 11 1.06 -19.76 -8.90
CA LEU A 11 2.34 -19.58 -8.21
C LEU A 11 2.36 -20.48 -6.98
N THR A 12 3.44 -21.23 -6.79
CA THR A 12 3.67 -22.03 -5.59
C THR A 12 4.76 -21.36 -4.76
N HIS A 13 4.48 -21.06 -3.48
CA HIS A 13 5.44 -20.50 -2.54
C HIS A 13 5.42 -21.28 -1.22
N ALA A 14 6.59 -21.65 -0.72
CA ALA A 14 6.77 -22.43 0.51
C ALA A 14 5.86 -23.70 0.56
N GLY A 15 5.74 -24.40 -0.58
CA GLY A 15 4.95 -25.63 -0.71
C GLY A 15 3.44 -25.43 -0.72
N ARG A 16 2.94 -24.21 -0.96
CA ARG A 16 1.53 -23.88 -1.05
C ARG A 16 1.21 -23.23 -2.38
N ASP A 17 0.08 -23.60 -2.96
CA ASP A 17 -0.45 -22.92 -4.15
C ASP A 17 -1.07 -21.59 -3.71
N ARG A 18 -0.51 -20.52 -4.24
CA ARG A 18 -0.91 -19.13 -3.97
C ARG A 18 -0.99 -18.36 -5.28
N PRO A 19 -2.01 -18.59 -6.09
CA PRO A 19 -2.17 -17.87 -7.34
C PRO A 19 -2.38 -16.37 -7.08
N TYR A 20 -2.05 -15.56 -8.07
CA TYR A 20 -2.35 -14.13 -8.10
C TYR A 20 -2.99 -13.74 -9.42
N LEU A 21 -3.68 -12.62 -9.46
CA LEU A 21 -4.18 -12.05 -10.68
C LEU A 21 -3.14 -11.08 -11.25
N LEU A 22 -2.77 -11.23 -12.52
CA LEU A 22 -1.95 -10.28 -13.26
C LEU A 22 -2.81 -9.59 -14.30
N HIS A 23 -2.91 -8.27 -14.21
CA HIS A 23 -3.57 -7.44 -15.20
C HIS A 23 -2.54 -6.68 -16.03
N VAL A 24 -2.61 -6.83 -17.34
CA VAL A 24 -1.77 -6.14 -18.32
C VAL A 24 -2.67 -5.31 -19.24
N PRO A 25 -2.52 -3.99 -19.32
CA PRO A 25 -3.39 -3.15 -20.13
C PRO A 25 -3.28 -3.47 -21.63
N PRO A 26 -4.38 -3.36 -22.40
CA PRO A 26 -4.43 -3.82 -23.81
C PRO A 26 -3.57 -3.01 -24.78
N ALA A 27 -3.21 -1.77 -24.46
CA ALA A 27 -2.62 -0.83 -25.42
C ALA A 27 -1.08 -0.83 -25.48
N THR A 28 -0.38 -1.80 -24.90
CA THR A 28 1.06 -1.66 -24.58
C THR A 28 1.97 -2.67 -25.28
N ALA A 29 1.67 -3.07 -26.50
CA ALA A 29 2.35 -4.16 -27.22
C ALA A 29 3.89 -4.03 -27.37
N HIS A 30 4.49 -2.89 -27.06
CA HIS A 30 5.94 -2.64 -27.26
C HIS A 30 6.62 -1.76 -26.19
N ALA A 31 5.94 -1.39 -25.11
CA ALA A 31 6.54 -0.57 -24.03
C ALA A 31 6.75 -1.40 -22.77
N GLU A 32 7.87 -1.19 -22.08
CA GLU A 32 8.05 -1.72 -20.73
C GLU A 32 7.16 -0.95 -19.77
N LEU A 33 6.36 -1.70 -19.00
CA LEU A 33 5.31 -1.18 -18.14
C LEU A 33 5.78 -1.02 -16.69
N PRO A 34 5.38 0.05 -15.99
CA PRO A 34 5.40 0.03 -14.53
C PRO A 34 4.55 -1.11 -13.99
N LEU A 35 4.90 -1.64 -12.81
CA LEU A 35 4.11 -2.63 -12.09
C LEU A 35 3.65 -2.07 -10.75
N VAL A 36 2.35 -2.16 -10.46
CA VAL A 36 1.79 -1.90 -9.14
C VAL A 36 1.40 -3.23 -8.49
N LEU A 37 2.01 -3.54 -7.34
CA LEU A 37 1.59 -4.62 -6.45
C LEU A 37 0.49 -4.08 -5.53
N GLU A 38 -0.74 -4.58 -5.66
CA GLU A 38 -1.91 -4.09 -4.95
C GLU A 38 -2.28 -5.03 -3.79
N LEU A 39 -2.23 -4.54 -2.55
CA LEU A 39 -2.40 -5.34 -1.33
C LEU A 39 -3.71 -5.00 -0.60
N HIS A 40 -4.63 -5.96 -0.59
CA HIS A 40 -5.95 -5.83 0.04
C HIS A 40 -5.90 -5.69 1.57
N GLY A 41 -6.95 -5.12 2.13
CA GLY A 41 -7.18 -5.08 3.57
C GLY A 41 -7.64 -6.43 4.13
N ARG A 42 -7.65 -6.54 5.47
CA ARG A 42 -8.12 -7.75 6.16
C ARG A 42 -9.60 -8.01 5.88
N GLY A 43 -9.95 -9.28 5.62
CA GLY A 43 -11.32 -9.76 5.48
C GLY A 43 -11.94 -9.53 4.10
N ILE A 44 -11.12 -9.20 3.12
CA ILE A 44 -11.48 -9.11 1.71
C ILE A 44 -10.37 -9.74 0.85
N ASP A 45 -10.72 -10.15 -0.36
CA ASP A 45 -9.77 -10.64 -1.35
C ASP A 45 -9.30 -9.53 -2.31
N ALA A 46 -8.40 -9.89 -3.22
CA ALA A 46 -7.83 -8.98 -4.20
C ALA A 46 -8.89 -8.40 -5.16
N GLU A 47 -9.89 -9.20 -5.58
CA GLU A 47 -10.95 -8.77 -6.50
C GLU A 47 -11.89 -7.75 -5.86
N VAL A 48 -12.24 -7.96 -4.59
CA VAL A 48 -13.04 -6.99 -3.82
C VAL A 48 -12.26 -5.70 -3.63
N PHE A 49 -10.97 -5.81 -3.35
CA PHE A 49 -10.11 -4.65 -3.14
C PHE A 49 -9.96 -3.81 -4.42
N ASP A 50 -9.72 -4.44 -5.56
CA ASP A 50 -9.64 -3.70 -6.83
C ASP A 50 -10.97 -3.00 -7.19
N ARG A 51 -12.14 -3.61 -6.88
CA ARG A 51 -13.42 -2.91 -7.04
C ARG A 51 -13.55 -1.69 -6.14
N LEU A 52 -12.90 -1.71 -4.97
CA LEU A 52 -12.88 -0.59 -4.04
C LEU A 52 -11.93 0.52 -4.52
N THR A 53 -10.79 0.17 -5.06
CA THR A 53 -9.73 1.11 -5.48
C THR A 53 -9.86 1.54 -6.93
N GLY A 54 -10.20 0.62 -7.83
CA GLY A 54 -10.27 0.84 -9.28
C GLY A 54 -8.90 0.92 -9.97
N PHE A 55 -7.84 0.32 -9.38
CA PHE A 55 -6.51 0.37 -9.98
C PHE A 55 -6.43 -0.28 -11.36
N ARG A 56 -7.09 -1.41 -11.61
CA ARG A 56 -7.11 -2.02 -12.96
C ARG A 56 -7.69 -1.09 -14.01
N ARG A 57 -8.79 -0.38 -13.67
CA ARG A 57 -9.37 0.61 -14.59
C ARG A 57 -8.42 1.77 -14.86
N LEU A 58 -7.70 2.25 -13.84
CA LEU A 58 -6.70 3.28 -14.02
C LEU A 58 -5.51 2.76 -14.83
N ALA A 59 -5.10 1.51 -14.63
CA ALA A 59 -4.04 0.85 -15.38
C ALA A 59 -4.30 0.80 -16.88
N ASP A 60 -5.54 0.51 -17.29
CA ASP A 60 -5.95 0.54 -18.70
C ASP A 60 -5.84 1.95 -19.31
N ALA A 61 -6.11 2.99 -18.52
CA ALA A 61 -6.05 4.37 -18.98
C ALA A 61 -4.63 4.95 -18.95
N ALA A 62 -3.82 4.57 -17.97
CA ALA A 62 -2.52 5.18 -17.69
C ALA A 62 -1.31 4.34 -18.14
N GLY A 63 -1.52 3.09 -18.58
CA GLY A 63 -0.47 2.25 -19.15
C GLY A 63 0.48 1.63 -18.12
N PHE A 64 -0.03 0.91 -17.11
CA PHE A 64 0.78 0.14 -16.16
C PHE A 64 0.15 -1.22 -15.87
N ALA A 65 0.93 -2.18 -15.43
CA ALA A 65 0.45 -3.50 -15.00
C ALA A 65 0.08 -3.51 -13.52
N VAL A 66 -0.86 -4.38 -13.12
CA VAL A 66 -1.24 -4.57 -11.72
C VAL A 66 -1.13 -6.05 -11.36
N ALA A 67 -0.40 -6.36 -10.30
CA ALA A 67 -0.39 -7.67 -9.68
C ALA A 67 -1.25 -7.63 -8.40
N LEU A 68 -2.24 -8.51 -8.32
CA LEU A 68 -3.23 -8.57 -7.25
C LEU A 68 -3.15 -9.94 -6.56
N PRO A 69 -2.23 -10.13 -5.62
CA PRO A 69 -2.16 -11.35 -4.81
C PRO A 69 -3.23 -11.34 -3.71
N SER A 70 -3.60 -12.53 -3.23
CA SER A 70 -4.46 -12.68 -2.06
C SER A 70 -3.70 -13.32 -0.89
N ALA A 71 -3.97 -12.80 0.31
CA ALA A 71 -3.46 -13.37 1.55
C ALA A 71 -4.19 -14.66 1.90
N VAL A 72 -3.51 -15.61 2.50
CA VAL A 72 -4.14 -16.83 3.02
C VAL A 72 -5.06 -16.47 4.19
N GLY A 73 -6.33 -16.83 4.06
CA GLY A 73 -7.37 -16.47 5.03
C GLY A 73 -7.63 -14.96 5.11
N GLU A 74 -7.37 -14.24 4.02
CA GLU A 74 -7.65 -12.81 3.87
C GLU A 74 -6.93 -11.91 4.89
N ILE A 75 -5.77 -12.35 5.40
CA ILE A 75 -4.97 -11.61 6.39
C ILE A 75 -3.49 -11.76 6.08
N TRP A 76 -2.83 -10.66 5.73
CA TRP A 76 -1.38 -10.60 5.58
C TRP A 76 -0.68 -10.75 6.93
N ASN A 77 0.44 -11.46 6.94
CA ASN A 77 1.39 -11.46 8.04
C ASN A 77 2.22 -10.16 8.01
N ASP A 78 1.62 -9.10 8.47
CA ASP A 78 2.18 -7.74 8.47
C ASP A 78 3.09 -7.43 9.67
N GLY A 79 3.44 -8.43 10.47
CA GLY A 79 4.27 -8.29 11.67
C GLY A 79 3.50 -8.02 12.96
N ARG A 80 2.17 -7.81 12.91
CA ARG A 80 1.34 -7.60 14.11
C ARG A 80 0.82 -8.90 14.75
N GLY A 81 1.14 -10.06 14.21
CA GLY A 81 0.66 -11.35 14.72
C GLY A 81 -0.84 -11.58 14.52
N LEU A 82 -1.43 -10.95 13.51
CA LEU A 82 -2.86 -11.12 13.16
C LEU A 82 -3.15 -12.47 12.52
N SER A 83 -2.21 -13.02 11.76
CA SER A 83 -2.32 -14.32 11.10
C SER A 83 -2.31 -15.45 12.12
N GLN A 84 -3.16 -16.47 11.90
CA GLN A 84 -3.20 -17.66 12.76
C GLN A 84 -1.99 -18.60 12.54
N ALA A 85 -1.36 -18.51 11.37
CA ALA A 85 -0.13 -19.25 11.06
C ALA A 85 0.92 -18.25 10.56
N PRO A 86 2.18 -18.43 10.93
CA PRO A 86 3.25 -17.59 10.39
C PRO A 86 3.43 -17.92 8.90
N MET A 87 2.79 -17.14 8.04
CA MET A 87 2.95 -17.22 6.60
C MET A 87 4.15 -16.37 6.19
N ASP A 88 4.96 -16.88 5.28
CA ASP A 88 5.99 -16.07 4.61
C ASP A 88 5.36 -15.23 3.50
N ASP A 89 4.68 -14.16 3.90
CA ASP A 89 4.07 -13.24 2.93
C ASP A 89 5.10 -12.31 2.30
N VAL A 90 6.20 -12.01 2.98
CA VAL A 90 7.29 -11.19 2.42
C VAL A 90 7.93 -11.93 1.24
N GLY A 91 8.34 -13.19 1.43
CA GLY A 91 8.91 -14.00 0.36
C GLY A 91 7.90 -14.27 -0.77
N TYR A 92 6.63 -14.54 -0.44
CA TYR A 92 5.58 -14.72 -1.44
C TYR A 92 5.38 -13.49 -2.32
N LEU A 93 5.27 -12.30 -1.74
CA LEU A 93 5.06 -11.06 -2.48
C LEU A 93 6.29 -10.68 -3.31
N GLY A 94 7.49 -10.99 -2.83
CA GLY A 94 8.71 -10.94 -3.63
C GLY A 94 8.64 -11.85 -4.86
N ALA A 95 8.22 -13.11 -4.68
CA ALA A 95 8.06 -14.08 -5.76
C ALA A 95 6.97 -13.68 -6.76
N VAL A 96 5.87 -13.05 -6.32
CA VAL A 96 4.84 -12.47 -7.21
C VAL A 96 5.44 -11.42 -8.13
N VAL A 97 6.27 -10.52 -7.60
CA VAL A 97 6.94 -9.50 -8.41
C VAL A 97 7.90 -10.14 -9.42
N ASP A 98 8.72 -11.12 -9.00
CA ASP A 98 9.66 -11.81 -9.91
C ASP A 98 8.93 -12.53 -11.05
N ASP A 99 7.84 -13.23 -10.71
CA ASP A 99 7.05 -13.96 -11.69
C ASP A 99 6.31 -13.02 -12.66
N ALA A 100 5.78 -11.88 -12.17
CA ALA A 100 5.14 -10.86 -13.02
C ALA A 100 6.14 -10.24 -14.01
N VAL A 101 7.35 -9.90 -13.57
CA VAL A 101 8.44 -9.40 -14.42
C VAL A 101 8.84 -10.42 -15.47
N ALA A 102 8.88 -11.70 -15.13
CA ALA A 102 9.21 -12.76 -16.09
C ALA A 102 8.12 -12.99 -17.15
N ARG A 103 6.85 -12.67 -16.85
CA ARG A 103 5.69 -12.95 -17.73
C ARG A 103 5.27 -11.81 -18.62
N ALA A 104 5.47 -10.58 -18.21
CA ALA A 104 5.02 -9.39 -18.91
C ALA A 104 6.20 -8.41 -19.13
N PRO A 105 6.09 -7.48 -20.09
CA PRO A 105 7.14 -6.49 -20.35
C PRO A 105 7.15 -5.43 -19.24
N ILE A 106 7.62 -5.80 -18.05
CA ILE A 106 7.68 -4.92 -16.88
C ILE A 106 9.06 -4.25 -16.81
N ASP A 107 9.05 -2.92 -16.63
CA ASP A 107 10.24 -2.17 -16.26
C ASP A 107 10.59 -2.44 -14.80
N GLY A 108 11.65 -3.19 -14.56
CA GLY A 108 12.14 -3.54 -13.23
C GLY A 108 12.54 -2.33 -12.36
N ARG A 109 12.70 -1.16 -12.95
CA ARG A 109 13.00 0.10 -12.26
C ARG A 109 11.74 0.81 -11.74
N ARG A 110 10.55 0.43 -12.21
CA ARG A 110 9.27 1.05 -11.90
C ARG A 110 8.29 0.04 -11.29
N ILE A 111 8.73 -0.58 -10.19
CA ILE A 111 7.92 -1.51 -9.39
C ILE A 111 7.47 -0.79 -8.14
N TYR A 112 6.18 -0.79 -7.89
CA TYR A 112 5.55 -0.07 -6.79
C TYR A 112 4.69 -1.00 -5.95
N VAL A 113 4.42 -0.62 -4.71
CA VAL A 113 3.41 -1.31 -3.88
C VAL A 113 2.43 -0.30 -3.31
N VAL A 114 1.15 -0.67 -3.35
CA VAL A 114 0.06 0.07 -2.74
C VAL A 114 -0.78 -0.86 -1.88
N GLY A 115 -1.29 -0.35 -0.77
CA GLY A 115 -2.18 -1.15 0.07
C GLY A 115 -3.07 -0.33 0.98
N MET A 116 -4.09 -0.98 1.53
CA MET A 116 -4.97 -0.39 2.53
C MET A 116 -4.98 -1.22 3.81
N SER A 117 -5.03 -0.56 4.97
CA SER A 117 -5.22 -1.24 6.26
C SER A 117 -4.14 -2.29 6.55
N ASN A 118 -4.50 -3.56 6.69
CA ASN A 118 -3.54 -4.68 6.80
C ASN A 118 -2.62 -4.78 5.57
N GLY A 119 -3.13 -4.49 4.35
CA GLY A 119 -2.32 -4.41 3.14
C GLY A 119 -1.36 -3.21 3.14
N ALA A 120 -1.77 -2.06 3.69
CA ALA A 120 -0.87 -0.91 3.88
C ALA A 120 0.24 -1.24 4.87
N THR A 121 -0.10 -1.88 6.00
CA THR A 121 0.91 -2.32 6.98
C THR A 121 1.87 -3.35 6.37
N MET A 122 1.35 -4.25 5.50
CA MET A 122 2.19 -5.18 4.75
C MET A 122 3.08 -4.47 3.73
N ALA A 123 2.61 -3.44 3.03
CA ALA A 123 3.42 -2.61 2.14
C ALA A 123 4.57 -1.92 2.90
N GLY A 124 4.30 -1.39 4.09
CA GLY A 124 5.32 -0.85 4.98
C GLY A 124 6.35 -1.91 5.41
N ARG A 125 5.90 -3.14 5.71
CA ARG A 125 6.79 -4.26 6.01
C ARG A 125 7.68 -4.63 4.84
N LEU A 126 7.12 -4.74 3.62
CA LEU A 126 7.90 -5.00 2.40
C LEU A 126 8.98 -3.94 2.18
N ALA A 127 8.61 -2.68 2.33
CA ALA A 127 9.55 -1.57 2.22
C ALA A 127 10.69 -1.65 3.24
N TRP A 128 10.40 -2.16 4.44
CA TRP A 128 11.39 -2.29 5.52
C TRP A 128 12.31 -3.50 5.38
N GLU A 129 11.80 -4.63 4.84
CA GLU A 129 12.50 -5.92 4.79
C GLU A 129 13.04 -6.29 3.40
N LEU A 130 12.56 -5.67 2.29
CA LEU A 130 13.00 -5.94 0.91
C LEU A 130 13.69 -4.72 0.28
N PRO A 131 14.95 -4.45 0.60
CA PRO A 131 15.67 -3.28 0.07
C PRO A 131 15.81 -3.35 -1.46
N GLY A 132 15.64 -2.19 -2.12
CA GLY A 132 15.84 -2.07 -3.57
C GLY A 132 14.77 -2.75 -4.43
N ARG A 133 13.68 -3.26 -3.82
CA ARG A 133 12.63 -3.97 -4.56
C ARG A 133 11.59 -3.04 -5.17
N PHE A 134 11.28 -1.95 -4.49
CA PHE A 134 10.25 -1.00 -4.88
C PHE A 134 10.86 0.38 -5.14
N ALA A 135 10.40 1.05 -6.18
CA ALA A 135 10.79 2.43 -6.49
C ALA A 135 10.03 3.47 -5.65
N ALA A 136 8.84 3.14 -5.20
CA ALA A 136 8.04 3.94 -4.26
C ALA A 136 6.92 3.08 -3.65
N ILE A 137 6.35 3.54 -2.52
CA ILE A 137 5.18 2.91 -1.90
C ILE A 137 4.07 3.91 -1.63
N ALA A 138 2.82 3.42 -1.63
CA ALA A 138 1.65 4.17 -1.18
C ALA A 138 0.85 3.36 -0.16
N GLN A 139 0.50 3.98 0.95
CA GLN A 139 -0.26 3.37 2.05
C GLN A 139 -1.54 4.17 2.29
N VAL A 140 -2.65 3.48 2.53
CA VAL A 140 -3.92 4.10 2.90
C VAL A 140 -4.46 3.44 4.17
N ALA A 141 -4.74 4.24 5.18
CA ALA A 141 -5.31 3.80 6.46
C ALA A 141 -4.50 2.67 7.13
N GLY A 142 -3.16 2.78 7.11
CA GLY A 142 -2.29 1.82 7.80
C GLY A 142 -0.82 2.19 7.68
N THR A 143 -0.07 2.06 8.75
CA THR A 143 1.35 2.40 8.86
C THR A 143 2.21 1.13 8.89
N ALA A 144 2.98 0.89 9.96
CA ALA A 144 3.76 -0.32 10.14
C ALA A 144 3.53 -0.96 11.52
N ALA A 145 3.86 -2.24 11.65
CA ALA A 145 3.93 -2.90 12.95
C ALA A 145 5.14 -2.41 13.74
N VAL A 146 4.96 -2.10 15.03
CA VAL A 146 6.06 -1.72 15.93
C VAL A 146 7.17 -2.77 15.93
N ALA A 147 6.83 -4.06 15.90
CA ALA A 147 7.80 -5.15 15.86
C ALA A 147 8.66 -5.16 14.58
N VAL A 148 8.12 -4.70 13.45
CA VAL A 148 8.86 -4.61 12.18
C VAL A 148 9.86 -3.45 12.22
N VAL A 149 9.42 -2.28 12.68
CA VAL A 149 10.29 -1.09 12.67
C VAL A 149 11.40 -1.16 13.71
N ALA A 150 11.22 -1.94 14.77
CA ALA A 150 12.23 -2.14 15.82
C ALA A 150 13.56 -2.74 15.30
N GLY A 151 13.51 -3.48 14.17
CA GLY A 151 14.69 -4.01 13.50
C GLY A 151 15.49 -2.99 12.68
N GLY A 152 14.96 -1.78 12.52
CA GLY A 152 15.50 -0.78 11.59
C GLY A 152 15.17 -1.08 10.12
N PRO A 153 15.27 -0.08 9.23
CA PRO A 153 15.00 -0.28 7.81
C PRO A 153 16.16 -1.00 7.12
N ALA A 154 15.86 -1.96 6.27
CA ALA A 154 16.83 -2.48 5.32
C ALA A 154 16.92 -1.54 4.11
N GLY A 155 18.15 -1.20 3.69
CA GLY A 155 18.42 -0.38 2.51
C GLY A 155 18.31 1.13 2.71
N GLY A 156 18.43 1.85 1.61
CA GLY A 156 18.48 3.31 1.56
C GLY A 156 17.11 3.99 1.48
N PRO A 157 17.12 5.27 1.06
CA PRO A 157 15.90 6.05 0.87
C PRO A 157 14.90 5.36 -0.05
N LEU A 158 13.62 5.55 0.23
CA LEU A 158 12.50 5.04 -0.56
C LEU A 158 11.33 6.03 -0.45
N PRO A 159 10.79 6.53 -1.58
CA PRO A 159 9.64 7.45 -1.55
C PRO A 159 8.39 6.81 -0.94
N ILE A 160 7.69 7.60 -0.12
CA ILE A 160 6.42 7.17 0.50
C ILE A 160 5.31 8.20 0.33
N LEU A 161 4.13 7.70 0.01
CA LEU A 161 2.85 8.38 0.20
C LEU A 161 2.05 7.67 1.28
N GLU A 162 1.59 8.39 2.29
CA GLU A 162 0.65 7.91 3.32
C GLU A 162 -0.63 8.75 3.29
N ILE A 163 -1.80 8.12 3.29
CA ILE A 163 -3.13 8.78 3.33
C ILE A 163 -3.89 8.23 4.54
N HIS A 164 -4.27 9.09 5.49
CA HIS A 164 -4.91 8.64 6.72
C HIS A 164 -6.06 9.52 7.18
N GLY A 165 -7.17 8.90 7.56
CA GLY A 165 -8.31 9.55 8.17
C GLY A 165 -8.09 9.86 9.66
N SER A 166 -8.38 11.09 10.08
CA SER A 166 -8.12 11.52 11.47
C SER A 166 -9.01 10.84 12.52
N VAL A 167 -10.16 10.27 12.10
CA VAL A 167 -11.09 9.55 13.00
C VAL A 167 -11.18 8.05 12.71
N ASP A 168 -10.15 7.49 12.07
CA ASP A 168 -10.06 6.05 11.84
C ASP A 168 -10.10 5.28 13.17
N ARG A 169 -11.02 4.32 13.26
CA ARG A 169 -11.24 3.51 14.47
C ARG A 169 -10.53 2.16 14.45
N PHE A 170 -10.10 1.71 13.26
CA PHE A 170 -9.41 0.43 13.03
C PHE A 170 -7.89 0.60 13.06
N ALA A 171 -7.36 1.42 12.17
CA ALA A 171 -5.97 1.84 12.14
C ALA A 171 -5.91 3.27 12.69
N ARG A 172 -5.89 3.40 14.00
CA ARG A 172 -5.99 4.72 14.63
C ARG A 172 -4.78 5.58 14.31
N TYR A 173 -5.06 6.86 14.08
CA TYR A 173 -4.04 7.86 13.76
C TYR A 173 -2.89 7.91 14.78
N ASP A 174 -3.19 7.68 16.06
CA ASP A 174 -2.23 7.65 17.16
C ASP A 174 -1.52 6.29 17.35
N GLY A 175 -1.77 5.29 16.50
CA GLY A 175 -1.19 3.95 16.59
C GLY A 175 -1.75 3.09 17.73
N GLU A 176 -2.64 3.61 18.55
CA GLU A 176 -3.25 2.88 19.66
C GLU A 176 -4.22 1.80 19.17
N PRO A 177 -4.47 0.75 19.96
CA PRO A 177 -5.39 -0.32 19.57
C PRO A 177 -6.78 0.18 19.19
N PRO A 178 -7.50 -0.54 18.32
CA PRO A 178 -8.86 -0.20 17.87
C PRO A 178 -9.82 0.08 19.02
N ARG A 179 -10.63 1.13 18.89
CA ARG A 179 -11.62 1.56 19.91
C ARG A 179 -13.03 1.14 19.54
N GLY A 180 -13.80 0.86 20.61
CA GLY A 180 -15.22 0.56 20.53
C GLY A 180 -15.55 -0.94 20.40
N PRO A 181 -16.70 -1.35 20.94
CA PRO A 181 -17.09 -2.77 21.01
C PRO A 181 -17.34 -3.36 19.61
N LEU A 182 -17.93 -2.58 18.70
CA LEU A 182 -18.22 -3.01 17.34
C LEU A 182 -16.94 -3.28 16.55
N THR A 183 -15.98 -2.35 16.60
CA THR A 183 -14.67 -2.50 15.92
C THR A 183 -13.90 -3.70 16.46
N ARG A 184 -13.87 -3.87 17.79
CA ARG A 184 -13.21 -5.03 18.43
C ARG A 184 -13.89 -6.35 18.08
N SER A 185 -15.22 -6.38 17.97
CA SER A 185 -15.97 -7.57 17.56
C SER A 185 -15.64 -8.00 16.13
N VAL A 186 -15.56 -7.05 15.20
CA VAL A 186 -15.20 -7.31 13.80
C VAL A 186 -13.76 -7.82 13.69
N LEU A 187 -12.84 -7.27 14.46
CA LEU A 187 -11.43 -7.67 14.43
C LEU A 187 -11.15 -9.02 15.10
N ARG A 188 -12.07 -9.56 15.92
CA ARG A 188 -11.95 -10.83 16.65
C ARG A 188 -10.67 -11.01 17.49
N ARG A 189 -9.51 -10.58 16.95
CA ARG A 189 -8.20 -10.53 17.60
C ARG A 189 -7.55 -9.19 17.29
N PRO A 190 -7.35 -8.31 18.26
CA PRO A 190 -6.47 -7.17 18.07
C PRO A 190 -5.05 -7.69 17.87
N GLY A 191 -4.39 -7.28 16.79
CA GLY A 191 -2.98 -7.56 16.58
C GLY A 191 -2.09 -6.76 17.52
N GLY A 192 -0.78 -6.93 17.39
CA GLY A 192 0.21 -6.07 17.99
C GLY A 192 0.02 -4.59 17.60
N ARG A 193 0.74 -3.72 18.27
CA ARG A 193 0.65 -2.26 18.04
C ARG A 193 1.15 -1.88 16.65
N SER A 194 0.49 -0.91 16.05
CA SER A 194 0.99 -0.17 14.90
C SER A 194 1.72 1.09 15.39
N VAL A 195 2.63 1.59 14.56
CA VAL A 195 3.22 2.90 14.72
C VAL A 195 2.16 3.96 14.47
N GLY A 196 2.13 5.04 15.23
CA GLY A 196 1.25 6.18 14.95
C GLY A 196 1.68 6.91 13.68
N VAL A 197 0.76 7.61 13.01
CA VAL A 197 1.04 8.27 11.73
C VAL A 197 2.15 9.31 11.84
N GLU A 198 2.18 10.08 12.92
CA GLU A 198 3.24 11.09 13.15
C GLU A 198 4.60 10.44 13.40
N GLU A 199 4.65 9.39 14.20
CA GLU A 199 5.87 8.62 14.43
C GLU A 199 6.33 7.93 13.13
N TRP A 200 5.40 7.44 12.32
CA TRP A 200 5.69 6.84 11.02
C TRP A 200 6.34 7.85 10.07
N ALA A 201 5.83 9.08 10.04
CA ALA A 201 6.48 10.15 9.28
C ALA A 201 7.93 10.39 9.73
N GLN A 202 8.18 10.46 11.04
CA GLN A 202 9.54 10.65 11.57
C GLN A 202 10.48 9.50 11.21
N LEU A 203 10.01 8.25 11.25
CA LEU A 203 10.81 7.09 10.86
C LEU A 203 11.18 7.15 9.37
N TRP A 204 10.25 7.61 8.50
CA TRP A 204 10.54 7.79 7.07
C TRP A 204 11.50 8.94 6.80
N LEU A 205 11.35 10.06 7.49
CA LEU A 205 12.30 11.18 7.41
C LEU A 205 13.71 10.75 7.80
N ALA A 206 13.84 9.99 8.89
CA ALA A 206 15.11 9.45 9.33
C ALA A 206 15.70 8.46 8.30
N ARG A 207 14.88 7.53 7.79
CA ARG A 207 15.30 6.57 6.74
C ARG A 207 15.79 7.27 5.48
N ASN A 208 15.05 8.28 5.03
CA ASN A 208 15.32 8.98 3.78
C ASN A 208 16.36 10.12 3.93
N GLY A 209 16.87 10.34 5.14
CA GLY A 209 17.85 11.40 5.41
C GLY A 209 17.31 12.81 5.20
N VAL A 210 15.99 13.00 5.39
CA VAL A 210 15.29 14.27 5.17
C VAL A 210 15.18 15.03 6.48
N GLN A 211 15.48 16.32 6.45
CA GLN A 211 15.42 17.23 7.61
C GLN A 211 14.61 18.47 7.26
N GLY A 212 14.18 19.20 8.29
CA GLY A 212 13.43 20.45 8.16
C GLY A 212 11.92 20.26 8.20
N ASP A 213 11.23 21.39 8.09
CA ASP A 213 9.77 21.44 8.13
C ASP A 213 9.17 21.06 6.79
N PRO A 214 7.96 20.48 6.77
CA PRO A 214 7.25 20.17 5.55
C PRO A 214 6.75 21.44 4.84
N ILE A 215 6.60 21.36 3.53
CA ILE A 215 5.66 22.21 2.82
C ILE A 215 4.25 21.69 3.18
N VAL A 216 3.42 22.58 3.71
CA VAL A 216 2.05 22.24 4.14
C VAL A 216 1.04 22.90 3.20
N GLU A 217 0.20 22.10 2.60
CA GLU A 217 -0.83 22.52 1.66
C GLU A 217 -2.20 22.04 2.10
N SER A 218 -3.22 22.90 2.05
CA SER A 218 -4.62 22.49 2.16
C SER A 218 -5.18 22.32 0.75
N ILE A 219 -5.33 21.08 0.29
CA ILE A 219 -5.84 20.78 -1.06
C ILE A 219 -7.37 20.72 -1.13
N ALA A 220 -8.02 20.61 0.04
CA ALA A 220 -9.46 20.64 0.23
C ALA A 220 -9.77 21.08 1.67
N PRO A 221 -11.01 21.49 1.99
CA PRO A 221 -11.38 21.91 3.34
C PRO A 221 -11.11 20.88 4.44
N ASP A 222 -11.12 19.60 4.08
CA ASP A 222 -10.92 18.47 4.96
C ASP A 222 -9.56 17.77 4.78
N THR A 223 -8.66 18.27 3.89
CA THR A 223 -7.45 17.54 3.53
C THR A 223 -6.21 18.43 3.56
N THR A 224 -5.31 18.10 4.46
CA THR A 224 -3.98 18.72 4.58
C THR A 224 -2.91 17.74 4.10
N VAL A 225 -2.02 18.23 3.26
CA VAL A 225 -0.86 17.49 2.71
C VAL A 225 0.42 18.09 3.29
N ARG A 226 1.28 17.22 3.80
CA ARG A 226 2.64 17.57 4.21
C ARG A 226 3.62 16.88 3.29
N ARG A 227 4.52 17.66 2.70
CA ARG A 227 5.55 17.19 1.77
C ARG A 227 6.92 17.53 2.31
N TRP A 228 7.79 16.54 2.36
CA TRP A 228 9.22 16.71 2.61
C TRP A 228 9.97 16.14 1.43
N SER A 229 10.91 16.90 0.92
CA SER A 229 11.80 16.46 -0.17
C SER A 229 13.24 16.56 0.29
N GLY A 230 14.00 15.52 0.03
CA GLY A 230 15.43 15.49 0.33
C GLY A 230 16.30 15.90 -0.86
N ALA A 231 17.54 15.44 -0.85
CA ALA A 231 18.52 15.74 -1.90
C ALA A 231 18.20 15.08 -3.26
N SER A 232 17.31 14.10 -3.27
CA SER A 232 16.90 13.41 -4.51
C SER A 232 15.41 13.03 -4.45
N PRO A 233 14.75 12.78 -5.59
CA PRO A 233 13.38 12.28 -5.62
C PRO A 233 13.18 10.97 -4.84
N ALA A 234 14.22 10.15 -4.69
CA ALA A 234 14.18 8.93 -3.88
C ALA A 234 13.93 9.20 -2.38
N SER A 235 14.02 10.44 -1.93
CA SER A 235 13.82 10.85 -0.54
C SER A 235 12.44 11.42 -0.23
N ASP A 236 11.52 11.46 -1.19
CA ASP A 236 10.22 12.10 -1.01
C ASP A 236 9.37 11.41 0.06
N VAL A 237 8.84 12.21 0.99
CA VAL A 237 7.93 11.78 2.05
C VAL A 237 6.67 12.64 1.98
N VAL A 238 5.52 12.04 1.70
CA VAL A 238 4.26 12.76 1.50
C VAL A 238 3.16 12.14 2.35
N PHE A 239 2.55 12.96 3.20
CA PHE A 239 1.52 12.53 4.14
C PHE A 239 0.24 13.37 3.96
N TYR A 240 -0.87 12.68 3.73
CA TYR A 240 -2.22 13.23 3.65
C TYR A 240 -2.95 12.97 4.96
N ARG A 241 -3.34 14.01 5.65
CA ARG A 241 -4.28 13.94 6.77
C ARG A 241 -5.66 14.35 6.30
N VAL A 242 -6.61 13.42 6.39
CA VAL A 242 -8.00 13.66 5.97
C VAL A 242 -8.87 13.83 7.21
N GLU A 243 -9.26 15.07 7.49
CA GLU A 243 -9.98 15.42 8.71
C GLU A 243 -11.41 14.88 8.68
N GLY A 244 -11.82 14.23 9.77
CA GLY A 244 -13.14 13.60 9.88
C GLY A 244 -13.35 12.33 9.07
N ALA A 245 -12.39 11.91 8.24
CA ALA A 245 -12.48 10.63 7.53
C ALA A 245 -12.16 9.44 8.43
N GLY A 246 -12.85 8.33 8.18
CA GLY A 246 -12.66 7.06 8.88
C GLY A 246 -11.72 6.10 8.16
N HIS A 247 -11.94 4.79 8.40
CA HIS A 247 -11.16 3.69 7.80
C HIS A 247 -11.66 3.39 6.39
N THR A 248 -11.39 4.27 5.44
CA THR A 248 -11.94 4.22 4.09
C THR A 248 -10.88 4.56 3.05
N TRP A 249 -11.16 4.24 1.80
CA TRP A 249 -10.35 4.64 0.65
C TRP A 249 -10.91 5.94 0.09
N PRO A 250 -10.24 7.10 0.19
CA PRO A 250 -10.74 8.36 -0.35
C PRO A 250 -11.10 8.29 -1.84
N GLY A 251 -12.25 8.84 -2.18
CA GLY A 251 -12.78 8.84 -3.56
C GLY A 251 -13.50 7.56 -3.98
N THR A 252 -13.50 6.51 -3.17
CA THR A 252 -14.22 5.27 -3.53
C THR A 252 -15.73 5.47 -3.61
N THR A 253 -16.35 4.83 -4.59
CA THR A 253 -17.82 4.68 -4.68
C THR A 253 -18.28 3.32 -4.15
N PHE A 254 -17.36 2.46 -3.71
CA PHE A 254 -17.68 1.17 -3.13
C PHE A 254 -18.44 1.37 -1.80
N PRO A 255 -19.58 0.69 -1.61
CA PRO A 255 -20.42 0.90 -0.44
C PRO A 255 -19.77 0.35 0.84
N LEU A 256 -19.26 1.23 1.67
CA LEU A 256 -18.74 0.90 2.99
C LEU A 256 -19.74 1.31 4.08
N PRO A 257 -20.09 0.42 5.04
CA PRO A 257 -20.98 0.77 6.16
C PRO A 257 -20.39 1.88 7.03
N ARG A 258 -20.92 3.10 6.91
CA ARG A 258 -20.43 4.31 7.59
C ARG A 258 -20.38 4.17 9.12
N LEU A 259 -21.33 3.46 9.72
CA LEU A 259 -21.33 3.22 11.17
C LEU A 259 -20.11 2.43 11.64
N LEU A 260 -19.59 1.56 10.79
CA LEU A 260 -18.42 0.73 11.09
C LEU A 260 -17.13 1.42 10.70
N PHE A 261 -17.00 1.82 9.43
CA PHE A 261 -15.75 2.34 8.85
C PHE A 261 -15.58 3.86 9.01
N GLY A 262 -16.62 4.59 9.37
CA GLY A 262 -16.62 6.04 9.44
C GLY A 262 -16.95 6.70 8.09
N PRO A 263 -16.85 8.04 8.01
CA PRO A 263 -17.06 8.80 6.78
C PRO A 263 -15.98 8.51 5.74
N THR A 264 -16.38 8.47 4.47
CA THR A 264 -15.44 8.45 3.33
C THR A 264 -15.26 9.87 2.81
N CYS A 265 -14.03 10.28 2.59
CA CYS A 265 -13.70 11.52 1.89
C CYS A 265 -13.93 11.34 0.40
N HIS A 266 -14.53 12.35 -0.25
CA HIS A 266 -14.79 12.37 -1.69
C HIS A 266 -14.22 13.61 -2.38
N THR A 267 -13.35 14.37 -1.70
CA THR A 267 -12.74 15.59 -2.25
C THR A 267 -11.57 15.31 -3.18
N PHE A 268 -11.01 14.10 -3.11
CA PHE A 268 -9.97 13.60 -4.02
C PHE A 268 -10.06 12.07 -4.17
N SER A 269 -9.33 11.53 -5.13
CA SER A 269 -9.18 10.09 -5.38
C SER A 269 -7.84 9.59 -4.85
N ALA A 270 -7.86 8.69 -3.86
CA ALA A 270 -6.64 8.06 -3.35
C ALA A 270 -5.92 7.23 -4.44
N THR A 271 -6.66 6.64 -5.38
CA THR A 271 -6.13 5.88 -6.51
C THR A 271 -5.31 6.77 -7.44
N GLU A 272 -5.90 7.92 -7.85
CA GLU A 272 -5.22 8.86 -8.75
C GLU A 272 -4.01 9.52 -8.09
N VAL A 273 -4.14 9.93 -6.83
CA VAL A 273 -3.05 10.52 -6.06
C VAL A 273 -1.93 9.51 -5.83
N SER A 274 -2.27 8.26 -5.50
CA SER A 274 -1.26 7.20 -5.34
C SER A 274 -0.52 6.94 -6.65
N TRP A 275 -1.25 6.81 -7.78
CA TRP A 275 -0.59 6.62 -9.07
C TRP A 275 0.27 7.81 -9.48
N ALA A 276 -0.22 9.03 -9.34
CA ALA A 276 0.55 10.24 -9.65
C ALA A 276 1.85 10.31 -8.84
N PHE A 277 1.79 9.94 -7.55
CA PHE A 277 2.98 9.85 -6.72
C PHE A 277 3.90 8.72 -7.18
N LEU A 278 3.42 7.49 -7.29
CA LEU A 278 4.20 6.31 -7.63
C LEU A 278 4.93 6.48 -8.98
N SER A 279 4.19 6.91 -10.00
CA SER A 279 4.72 7.05 -11.38
C SER A 279 5.79 8.14 -11.54
N ALA A 280 5.92 9.05 -10.59
CA ALA A 280 6.99 10.06 -10.57
C ALA A 280 8.35 9.51 -10.14
N HIS A 281 8.43 8.26 -9.68
CA HIS A 281 9.64 7.67 -9.13
C HIS A 281 10.09 6.44 -9.92
N ALA A 282 11.40 6.28 -10.03
CA ALA A 282 12.03 5.09 -10.59
C ALA A 282 13.34 4.82 -9.86
N HIS A 283 13.78 3.57 -9.80
CA HIS A 283 15.13 3.28 -9.37
C HIS A 283 16.14 3.95 -10.32
N PRO A 284 17.25 4.50 -9.81
CA PRO A 284 18.32 5.01 -10.66
C PRO A 284 18.82 3.92 -11.62
N GLU A 285 19.37 4.33 -12.72
CA GLU A 285 20.09 3.41 -13.62
C GLU A 285 21.29 2.84 -12.86
N GLY A 286 21.39 1.50 -12.86
CA GLY A 286 22.50 0.79 -12.25
C GLY A 286 23.81 0.91 -13.03
#